data_79552bfe4feb3688ab1d0bbfa0f5d832
#
_entry.id   79552bfe4feb3688ab1d0bbfa0f5d832
#
_cell.length_a   1.000
_cell.length_b   1.000
_cell.length_c   1.000
_cell.angle_alpha   90.00
_cell.angle_beta   90.00
_cell.angle_gamma   90.00
#
_symmetry.space_group_name_H-M   'P 1'
#
loop_
_entity.id
_entity.type
_entity.pdbx_description
1 polymer ?
#
loop_
_entity_poly.entity_id
_entity_poly.type
_entity_poly.pdbx_seq_one_letter_code
_entity_poly.pdbx_strand_id
1 'polypeptide(L)'
;MKVNLKSSLSLFIVIGLALVITVVLVKSKPAMQHVASEMPSKAVEVITARYIPFSTRITAYGNVEPAITLNGTAEVSGKISYIHPDLKAGETIPADTVVVRIDTKDYDVSLKQTEADLLASRASLKELEVEEKSTQRALKLAQKNLKVGEAEYARIKGVYEKKVVTKSALDAEEQKVILLRQSLEDLQGRINSYESRRQSINSQIARAEQAVQNSETILGRTEVSLPFDARIGTVSVDKGEFVAVGTKLFEAVDLKGVEITAQLSMDSMRKLVSHMEGVPAAGEPIIHTGGRINDRLNLSTSVRLTNGMPMATWEARVLRISDSIDATRQTLGLVVGVDDPYEKIIPGKRPPLIKGMYTAVDIFAPAYPAMVVPRKAVHQGRVYIANNENRLEIRSVEVLLIQGDLMVISSGIDQGERVIITDLIPVIEGMPLQVINATEFEKEMKKRAVGERVGG
;
A
#
# COMPACT_ATOMS: atom_id res chain seq x y z
N MET A 1 -21.31 95.16 86.93
CA MET A 1 -21.91 94.29 85.86
C MET A 1 -22.42 92.98 86.53
N LYS A 2 -23.75 92.88 86.79
CA LYS A 2 -24.28 91.68 87.39
C LYS A 2 -24.59 90.66 86.35
N VAL A 3 -23.76 89.58 86.29
CA VAL A 3 -24.04 88.44 85.41
C VAL A 3 -25.19 87.64 85.93
N ASN A 4 -26.25 87.57 85.16
CA ASN A 4 -27.49 86.83 85.52
C ASN A 4 -27.23 85.28 85.61
N LEU A 5 -27.15 84.78 86.81
CA LEU A 5 -26.92 83.38 87.13
C LEU A 5 -28.00 82.39 86.63
N LYS A 6 -29.16 82.95 86.16
CA LYS A 6 -30.30 82.15 85.62
C LYS A 6 -30.14 81.72 84.17
N SER A 7 -29.31 82.39 83.38
CA SER A 7 -29.11 82.07 81.95
C SER A 7 -28.06 80.95 81.76
N SER A 8 -27.10 80.79 82.68
CA SER A 8 -26.14 79.70 82.60
C SER A 8 -26.76 78.31 83.04
N LEU A 9 -27.76 78.31 83.94
CA LEU A 9 -28.39 77.10 84.31
C LEU A 9 -29.26 76.49 83.21
N SER A 10 -29.96 77.35 82.44
CA SER A 10 -30.72 76.89 81.26
C SER A 10 -29.85 76.31 80.15
N LEU A 11 -28.68 76.83 79.97
CA LEU A 11 -27.71 76.29 78.98
C LEU A 11 -27.23 74.89 79.30
N PHE A 12 -26.95 74.60 80.61
CA PHE A 12 -26.60 73.27 81.07
C PHE A 12 -27.72 72.26 80.94
N ILE A 13 -29.01 72.70 81.19
CA ILE A 13 -30.15 71.82 81.01
C ILE A 13 -30.37 71.45 79.54
N VAL A 14 -30.21 72.40 78.62
CA VAL A 14 -30.33 72.16 77.15
C VAL A 14 -29.24 71.25 76.66
N ILE A 15 -27.98 71.45 77.12
CA ILE A 15 -26.84 70.55 76.79
C ILE A 15 -27.05 69.15 77.35
N GLY A 16 -27.53 69.05 78.57
CA GLY A 16 -27.87 67.77 79.23
C GLY A 16 -28.99 67.04 78.48
N LEU A 17 -30.03 67.78 78.04
CA LEU A 17 -31.13 67.17 77.27
C LEU A 17 -30.71 66.73 75.86
N ALA A 18 -29.84 67.51 75.20
CA ALA A 18 -29.22 67.18 73.88
C ALA A 18 -28.38 65.93 74.01
N LEU A 19 -27.62 65.79 75.07
CA LEU A 19 -26.75 64.65 75.30
C LEU A 19 -27.55 63.37 75.57
N VAL A 20 -28.68 63.48 76.37
CA VAL A 20 -29.64 62.37 76.59
C VAL A 20 -30.30 61.97 75.30
N ILE A 21 -30.78 62.93 74.47
CA ILE A 21 -31.40 62.64 73.19
C ILE A 21 -30.41 61.95 72.29
N THR A 22 -29.16 62.37 72.24
CA THR A 22 -28.09 61.78 71.41
C THR A 22 -27.77 60.32 71.85
N VAL A 23 -27.71 60.09 73.18
CA VAL A 23 -27.51 58.76 73.75
C VAL A 23 -28.68 57.81 73.42
N VAL A 24 -29.92 58.31 73.52
CA VAL A 24 -31.15 57.55 73.17
C VAL A 24 -31.20 57.26 71.69
N LEU A 25 -30.86 58.22 70.80
CA LEU A 25 -30.80 58.04 69.35
C LEU A 25 -29.67 57.05 68.93
N VAL A 26 -28.53 57.06 69.61
CA VAL A 26 -27.42 56.14 69.34
C VAL A 26 -27.79 54.72 69.82
N LYS A 27 -28.43 54.60 71.01
CA LYS A 27 -28.90 53.30 71.52
C LYS A 27 -30.12 52.72 70.81
N SER A 28 -30.96 53.56 70.18
CA SER A 28 -32.10 53.12 69.41
C SER A 28 -31.85 52.81 67.92
N LYS A 29 -30.58 52.94 67.48
CA LYS A 29 -30.25 52.45 66.15
C LYS A 29 -30.45 50.94 66.12
N PRO A 30 -31.38 50.41 65.26
CA PRO A 30 -31.51 48.98 65.09
C PRO A 30 -30.15 48.45 64.63
N ALA A 31 -29.63 47.36 65.23
CA ALA A 31 -28.48 46.67 64.76
C ALA A 31 -28.72 46.31 63.27
N MET A 32 -27.85 46.78 62.37
CA MET A 32 -27.94 46.35 61.01
C MET A 32 -27.73 44.83 61.02
N GLN A 33 -28.85 44.12 60.89
CA GLN A 33 -28.74 42.70 60.51
C GLN A 33 -28.04 42.65 59.12
N HIS A 34 -26.82 42.19 59.09
CA HIS A 34 -26.22 41.71 57.87
C HIS A 34 -27.09 40.55 57.43
N VAL A 35 -28.14 40.79 56.65
CA VAL A 35 -28.74 39.79 55.82
C VAL A 35 -27.60 39.41 54.87
N ALA A 36 -27.03 38.22 55.09
CA ALA A 36 -26.09 37.65 54.13
C ALA A 36 -26.82 37.67 52.78
N SER A 37 -26.43 38.59 51.91
CA SER A 37 -26.99 38.68 50.55
C SER A 37 -26.66 37.33 49.91
N GLU A 38 -27.66 36.43 49.85
CA GLU A 38 -27.53 35.23 49.07
C GLU A 38 -27.14 35.66 47.65
N MET A 39 -25.93 35.27 47.21
CA MET A 39 -25.50 35.54 45.85
C MET A 39 -26.55 34.95 44.90
N PRO A 40 -27.05 35.72 43.94
CA PRO A 40 -28.02 35.19 43.01
C PRO A 40 -27.45 33.97 42.29
N SER A 41 -28.22 32.87 42.28
CA SER A 41 -27.83 31.66 41.59
C SER A 41 -27.67 31.90 40.09
N LYS A 42 -26.57 31.46 39.51
CA LYS A 42 -26.25 31.65 38.06
C LYS A 42 -26.64 30.40 37.29
N ALA A 43 -27.39 30.55 36.20
CA ALA A 43 -27.74 29.45 35.32
C ALA A 43 -26.51 29.00 34.55
N VAL A 44 -26.21 27.71 34.59
CA VAL A 44 -25.07 27.08 33.94
C VAL A 44 -25.44 25.78 33.23
N GLU A 45 -24.96 25.60 32.03
CA GLU A 45 -25.04 24.33 31.34
C GLU A 45 -23.92 23.40 31.80
N VAL A 46 -24.29 22.15 32.06
CA VAL A 46 -23.33 21.13 32.49
C VAL A 46 -23.40 19.90 31.60
N ILE A 47 -22.28 19.22 31.49
CA ILE A 47 -22.19 17.87 30.97
C ILE A 47 -21.80 16.92 32.10
N THR A 48 -22.25 15.67 32.02
CA THR A 48 -21.84 14.62 32.94
C THR A 48 -20.55 13.99 32.48
N ALA A 49 -19.49 14.08 33.28
CA ALA A 49 -18.20 13.46 33.02
C ALA A 49 -18.35 11.94 32.96
N ARG A 50 -18.02 11.36 31.82
CA ARG A 50 -18.09 9.91 31.60
C ARG A 50 -16.94 9.48 30.66
N TYR A 51 -16.48 8.25 30.85
CA TYR A 51 -15.64 7.61 29.83
C TYR A 51 -16.48 7.33 28.59
N ILE A 52 -16.10 7.93 27.49
CA ILE A 52 -16.72 7.72 26.18
C ILE A 52 -15.70 7.16 25.20
N PRO A 53 -16.12 6.38 24.18
CA PRO A 53 -15.21 5.97 23.11
C PRO A 53 -14.62 7.22 22.44
N PHE A 54 -13.29 7.27 22.40
CA PHE A 54 -12.54 8.35 21.76
C PHE A 54 -11.56 7.77 20.76
N SER A 55 -11.54 8.30 19.54
CA SER A 55 -10.62 7.91 18.49
C SER A 55 -9.64 9.05 18.23
N THR A 56 -8.35 8.78 18.41
CA THR A 56 -7.30 9.73 18.05
C THR A 56 -7.28 9.90 16.55
N ARG A 57 -7.43 11.13 16.07
CA ARG A 57 -7.39 11.49 14.65
C ARG A 57 -6.15 12.29 14.36
N ILE A 58 -5.43 11.88 13.32
CA ILE A 58 -4.28 12.60 12.79
C ILE A 58 -4.54 12.88 11.32
N THR A 59 -4.29 14.11 10.89
CA THR A 59 -4.32 14.50 9.49
C THR A 59 -2.90 14.65 8.98
N ALA A 60 -2.57 13.91 7.94
CA ALA A 60 -1.31 14.01 7.22
C ALA A 60 -1.59 14.42 5.77
N TYR A 61 -0.55 14.83 5.05
CA TYR A 61 -0.70 15.33 3.69
C TYR A 61 0.26 14.61 2.77
N GLY A 62 -0.17 14.39 1.52
CA GLY A 62 0.64 13.75 0.50
C GLY A 62 0.11 13.97 -0.91
N ASN A 63 0.95 13.68 -1.88
CA ASN A 63 0.57 13.67 -3.28
C ASN A 63 0.04 12.30 -3.68
N VAL A 64 -0.92 12.30 -4.58
CA VAL A 64 -1.43 11.08 -5.22
C VAL A 64 -0.43 10.61 -6.26
N GLU A 65 -0.04 9.35 -6.17
CA GLU A 65 0.78 8.66 -7.16
C GLU A 65 0.07 7.37 -7.61
N PRO A 66 0.22 6.94 -8.85
CA PRO A 66 -0.30 5.66 -9.30
C PRO A 66 0.34 4.52 -8.52
N ALA A 67 -0.44 3.49 -8.18
CA ALA A 67 0.10 2.29 -7.53
C ALA A 67 1.10 1.55 -8.44
N ILE A 68 0.84 1.52 -9.74
CA ILE A 68 1.72 0.93 -10.75
C ILE A 68 1.92 1.92 -11.89
N THR A 69 3.18 2.14 -12.25
CA THR A 69 3.59 2.91 -13.42
C THR A 69 4.40 2.01 -14.34
N LEU A 70 3.95 1.85 -15.58
CA LEU A 70 4.63 1.16 -16.64
C LEU A 70 5.35 2.17 -17.53
N ASN A 71 6.66 2.02 -17.68
CA ASN A 71 7.42 2.69 -18.71
C ASN A 71 7.59 1.72 -19.88
N GLY A 72 6.79 1.89 -20.93
CA GLY A 72 6.95 1.14 -22.16
C GLY A 72 8.24 1.53 -22.85
N THR A 73 9.12 0.56 -23.08
CA THR A 73 10.41 0.74 -23.74
C THR A 73 10.54 -0.20 -24.93
N ALA A 74 11.26 0.21 -25.97
CA ALA A 74 11.57 -0.65 -27.10
C ALA A 74 12.54 -1.77 -26.66
N GLU A 75 12.16 -3.02 -26.85
CA GLU A 75 13.01 -4.18 -26.58
C GLU A 75 13.84 -4.58 -27.79
N VAL A 76 13.45 -4.10 -28.96
CA VAL A 76 14.15 -4.31 -30.24
C VAL A 76 14.30 -2.99 -30.97
N SER A 77 15.27 -2.89 -31.88
CA SER A 77 15.49 -1.68 -32.68
C SER A 77 14.71 -1.75 -34.00
N GLY A 78 14.24 -0.62 -34.47
CA GLY A 78 13.56 -0.56 -35.76
C GLY A 78 12.69 0.68 -35.94
N LYS A 79 12.03 0.77 -37.09
CA LYS A 79 11.12 1.87 -37.40
C LYS A 79 9.73 1.57 -36.86
N ILE A 80 9.10 2.51 -36.19
CA ILE A 80 7.70 2.37 -35.73
C ILE A 80 6.76 2.31 -36.94
N SER A 81 6.12 1.16 -37.13
CA SER A 81 5.16 0.93 -38.21
C SER A 81 3.73 1.30 -37.82
N TYR A 82 3.38 1.13 -36.54
CA TYR A 82 2.04 1.37 -36.00
C TYR A 82 2.09 1.98 -34.61
N ILE A 83 1.21 2.92 -34.38
CA ILE A 83 0.85 3.47 -33.05
C ILE A 83 -0.65 3.41 -32.92
N HIS A 84 -1.14 2.92 -31.76
CA HIS A 84 -2.57 2.88 -31.49
C HIS A 84 -3.16 4.29 -31.50
N PRO A 85 -4.34 4.51 -32.13
CA PRO A 85 -4.95 5.85 -32.26
C PRO A 85 -5.17 6.55 -30.92
N ASP A 86 -5.50 5.78 -29.87
CA ASP A 86 -5.76 6.26 -28.51
C ASP A 86 -4.49 6.27 -27.64
N LEU A 87 -3.32 5.97 -28.19
CA LEU A 87 -2.05 6.15 -27.46
C LEU A 87 -1.72 7.66 -27.37
N LYS A 88 -2.49 8.37 -26.56
CA LYS A 88 -2.38 9.81 -26.31
C LYS A 88 -2.48 10.08 -24.82
N ALA A 89 -1.79 11.13 -24.37
CA ALA A 89 -1.83 11.51 -22.96
C ALA A 89 -3.26 11.75 -22.47
N GLY A 90 -3.64 11.07 -21.40
CA GLY A 90 -4.95 11.18 -20.78
C GLY A 90 -5.99 10.15 -21.25
N GLU A 91 -5.77 9.46 -22.35
CA GLU A 91 -6.66 8.39 -22.83
C GLU A 91 -6.49 7.10 -22.04
N THR A 92 -7.50 6.23 -22.11
CA THR A 92 -7.50 4.93 -21.44
C THR A 92 -7.53 3.82 -22.47
N ILE A 93 -6.63 2.85 -22.33
CA ILE A 93 -6.52 1.70 -23.24
C ILE A 93 -6.64 0.41 -22.41
N PRO A 94 -7.46 -0.57 -22.86
CA PRO A 94 -7.62 -1.85 -22.20
C PRO A 94 -6.32 -2.69 -22.18
N ALA A 95 -6.25 -3.65 -21.25
CA ALA A 95 -5.22 -4.69 -21.21
C ALA A 95 -5.13 -5.46 -22.54
N ASP A 96 -3.97 -6.07 -22.79
CA ASP A 96 -3.65 -6.90 -23.95
C ASP A 96 -3.78 -6.20 -25.32
N THR A 97 -3.93 -4.86 -25.32
CA THR A 97 -3.97 -4.07 -26.55
C THR A 97 -2.57 -3.75 -27.02
N VAL A 98 -2.26 -4.04 -28.29
CA VAL A 98 -1.00 -3.64 -28.93
C VAL A 98 -1.01 -2.13 -29.17
N VAL A 99 -0.14 -1.41 -28.48
CA VAL A 99 -0.07 0.06 -28.52
C VAL A 99 0.97 0.60 -29.48
N VAL A 100 2.08 -0.13 -29.64
CA VAL A 100 3.16 0.21 -30.58
C VAL A 100 3.60 -1.05 -31.30
N ARG A 101 3.85 -0.96 -32.61
CA ARG A 101 4.50 -2.02 -33.39
C ARG A 101 5.68 -1.47 -34.14
N ILE A 102 6.82 -2.15 -33.98
CA ILE A 102 8.05 -1.92 -34.74
C ILE A 102 8.00 -2.72 -36.05
N ASP A 103 8.63 -2.26 -37.12
CA ASP A 103 8.65 -2.97 -38.43
C ASP A 103 9.24 -4.36 -38.26
N THR A 104 8.48 -5.39 -38.63
CA THR A 104 8.80 -6.80 -38.41
C THR A 104 9.62 -7.43 -39.53
N LYS A 105 9.79 -6.74 -40.68
CA LYS A 105 10.33 -7.35 -41.90
C LYS A 105 11.65 -8.07 -41.71
N ASP A 106 12.62 -7.44 -41.05
CA ASP A 106 13.94 -8.01 -40.85
C ASP A 106 13.89 -9.19 -39.87
N TYR A 107 13.03 -9.11 -38.88
CA TYR A 107 12.81 -10.17 -37.90
C TYR A 107 12.06 -11.35 -38.47
N ASP A 108 11.08 -11.13 -39.37
CA ASP A 108 10.39 -12.18 -40.15
C ASP A 108 11.35 -12.93 -41.08
N VAL A 109 12.27 -12.21 -41.71
CA VAL A 109 13.32 -12.83 -42.55
C VAL A 109 14.25 -13.68 -41.69
N SER A 110 14.67 -13.19 -40.54
CA SER A 110 15.52 -13.93 -39.60
C SER A 110 14.85 -15.21 -39.10
N LEU A 111 13.57 -15.15 -38.77
CA LEU A 111 12.77 -16.30 -38.32
C LEU A 111 12.73 -17.36 -39.43
N LYS A 112 12.37 -16.97 -40.68
CA LYS A 112 12.33 -17.88 -41.83
C LYS A 112 13.67 -18.55 -42.10
N GLN A 113 14.77 -17.83 -41.91
CA GLN A 113 16.09 -18.40 -42.05
C GLN A 113 16.37 -19.51 -41.02
N THR A 114 16.07 -19.26 -39.75
CA THR A 114 16.25 -20.25 -38.67
C THR A 114 15.32 -21.45 -38.82
N GLU A 115 14.10 -21.25 -39.29
CA GLU A 115 13.18 -22.34 -39.66
C GLU A 115 13.72 -23.22 -40.80
N ALA A 116 14.31 -22.60 -41.84
CA ALA A 116 14.91 -23.33 -42.93
C ALA A 116 16.12 -24.15 -42.44
N ASP A 117 16.95 -23.62 -41.54
CA ASP A 117 18.09 -24.35 -40.97
C ASP A 117 17.64 -25.53 -40.10
N LEU A 118 16.56 -25.39 -39.36
CA LEU A 118 15.90 -26.48 -38.64
C LEU A 118 15.42 -27.57 -39.58
N LEU A 119 14.74 -27.18 -40.66
CA LEU A 119 14.26 -28.11 -41.67
C LEU A 119 15.40 -28.90 -42.34
N ALA A 120 16.49 -28.21 -42.67
CA ALA A 120 17.73 -28.84 -43.22
C ALA A 120 18.32 -29.86 -42.22
N SER A 121 18.40 -29.53 -40.94
CA SER A 121 18.89 -30.43 -39.91
C SER A 121 17.99 -31.67 -39.74
N ARG A 122 16.67 -31.49 -39.79
CA ARG A 122 15.72 -32.61 -39.77
C ARG A 122 15.79 -33.48 -41.02
N ALA A 123 16.04 -32.87 -42.19
CA ALA A 123 16.27 -33.62 -43.46
C ALA A 123 17.54 -34.50 -43.36
N SER A 124 18.64 -33.98 -42.79
CA SER A 124 19.86 -34.78 -42.54
C SER A 124 19.62 -35.96 -41.61
N LEU A 125 18.78 -35.84 -40.60
CA LEU A 125 18.39 -36.98 -39.77
C LEU A 125 17.63 -38.04 -40.57
N LYS A 126 16.73 -37.61 -41.43
CA LYS A 126 15.96 -38.51 -42.29
C LYS A 126 16.83 -39.26 -43.29
N GLU A 127 17.82 -38.57 -43.87
CA GLU A 127 18.80 -39.17 -44.75
C GLU A 127 19.63 -40.25 -44.01
N LEU A 128 20.10 -39.94 -42.78
CA LEU A 128 20.79 -40.89 -41.94
C LEU A 128 19.95 -42.13 -41.64
N GLU A 129 18.68 -41.98 -41.32
CA GLU A 129 17.77 -43.09 -41.07
C GLU A 129 17.59 -44.01 -42.32
N VAL A 130 17.55 -43.41 -43.50
CA VAL A 130 17.46 -44.18 -44.78
C VAL A 130 18.77 -44.93 -45.03
N GLU A 131 19.93 -44.28 -44.83
CA GLU A 131 21.24 -44.92 -44.97
C GLU A 131 21.40 -46.07 -43.98
N GLU A 132 21.03 -45.87 -42.71
CA GLU A 132 21.10 -46.93 -41.68
C GLU A 132 20.24 -48.12 -42.04
N LYS A 133 18.97 -47.94 -42.47
CA LYS A 133 18.10 -49.05 -42.93
C LYS A 133 18.65 -49.80 -44.13
N SER A 134 19.36 -49.08 -45.05
CA SER A 134 20.01 -49.72 -46.16
C SER A 134 21.18 -50.59 -45.70
N THR A 135 22.04 -50.04 -44.82
CA THR A 135 23.18 -50.76 -44.25
C THR A 135 22.74 -51.97 -43.42
N GLN A 136 21.67 -51.86 -42.65
CA GLN A 136 21.08 -52.99 -41.88
C GLN A 136 20.64 -54.11 -42.81
N ARG A 137 20.04 -53.79 -43.98
CA ARG A 137 19.69 -54.81 -44.99
C ARG A 137 20.93 -55.49 -45.57
N ALA A 138 21.97 -54.69 -45.91
CA ALA A 138 23.24 -55.21 -46.39
C ALA A 138 23.92 -56.14 -45.34
N LEU A 139 23.90 -55.73 -44.07
CA LEU A 139 24.45 -56.54 -42.98
C LEU A 139 23.75 -57.89 -42.87
N LYS A 140 22.40 -57.93 -42.93
CA LYS A 140 21.63 -59.15 -42.93
C LYS A 140 21.98 -60.07 -44.10
N LEU A 141 22.23 -59.51 -45.31
CA LEU A 141 22.67 -60.26 -46.47
C LEU A 141 24.09 -60.81 -46.30
N ALA A 142 25.01 -60.00 -45.79
CA ALA A 142 26.40 -60.41 -45.51
C ALA A 142 26.44 -61.57 -44.48
N GLN A 143 25.61 -61.51 -43.43
CA GLN A 143 25.46 -62.59 -42.45
C GLN A 143 25.04 -63.91 -43.10
N LYS A 144 24.04 -63.84 -44.02
CA LYS A 144 23.59 -65.01 -44.75
C LYS A 144 24.70 -65.56 -45.65
N ASN A 145 25.39 -64.69 -46.37
CA ASN A 145 26.46 -65.10 -47.25
C ASN A 145 27.62 -65.78 -46.50
N LEU A 146 27.99 -65.19 -45.33
CA LEU A 146 29.02 -65.77 -44.47
C LEU A 146 28.59 -67.18 -43.98
N LYS A 147 27.36 -67.30 -43.52
CA LYS A 147 26.81 -68.60 -43.08
C LYS A 147 26.87 -69.69 -44.19
N VAL A 148 26.55 -69.32 -45.43
CA VAL A 148 26.66 -70.20 -46.61
C VAL A 148 28.12 -70.53 -46.89
N GLY A 149 28.99 -69.54 -46.87
CA GLY A 149 30.44 -69.73 -47.09
C GLY A 149 31.08 -70.65 -46.02
N GLU A 150 30.73 -70.45 -44.75
CA GLU A 150 31.21 -71.28 -43.65
C GLU A 150 30.70 -72.75 -43.78
N ALA A 151 29.47 -72.95 -44.20
CA ALA A 151 28.92 -74.26 -44.48
C ALA A 151 29.64 -74.95 -45.63
N GLU A 152 29.94 -74.23 -46.73
CA GLU A 152 30.69 -74.75 -47.85
C GLU A 152 32.16 -75.06 -47.48
N TYR A 153 32.83 -74.19 -46.75
CA TYR A 153 34.14 -74.43 -46.20
C TYR A 153 34.19 -75.70 -45.32
N ALA A 154 33.23 -75.87 -44.43
CA ALA A 154 33.07 -77.02 -43.57
C ALA A 154 32.86 -78.36 -44.39
N ARG A 155 32.07 -78.25 -45.47
CA ARG A 155 31.84 -79.40 -46.39
C ARG A 155 33.18 -79.74 -47.15
N ILE A 156 33.86 -78.76 -47.70
CA ILE A 156 35.15 -79.03 -48.44
C ILE A 156 36.23 -79.50 -47.49
N LYS A 157 36.31 -79.06 -46.25
CA LYS A 157 37.21 -79.51 -45.21
C LYS A 157 36.98 -80.96 -44.88
N GLY A 158 35.73 -81.41 -44.73
CA GLY A 158 35.36 -82.78 -44.47
C GLY A 158 35.70 -83.73 -45.65
N VAL A 159 35.62 -83.23 -46.86
CA VAL A 159 36.04 -84.00 -48.07
C VAL A 159 37.59 -84.04 -48.22
N TYR A 160 38.30 -82.88 -47.84
CA TYR A 160 39.75 -82.90 -47.80
C TYR A 160 40.30 -83.87 -46.78
N GLU A 161 39.78 -83.98 -45.62
CA GLU A 161 40.16 -84.99 -44.61
C GLU A 161 40.07 -86.37 -45.15
N LYS A 162 39.09 -86.67 -46.05
CA LYS A 162 38.98 -87.94 -46.79
C LYS A 162 39.93 -88.09 -48.01
N LYS A 163 40.81 -87.03 -48.20
CA LYS A 163 41.81 -87.04 -49.31
C LYS A 163 41.22 -87.00 -50.75
N VAL A 164 40.02 -86.47 -50.93
CA VAL A 164 39.30 -86.40 -52.22
C VAL A 164 39.52 -85.11 -52.96
N VAL A 165 39.83 -83.99 -52.24
CA VAL A 165 40.15 -82.70 -52.84
C VAL A 165 41.56 -82.23 -52.48
N THR A 166 42.09 -81.25 -53.23
CA THR A 166 43.45 -80.72 -53.05
C THR A 166 43.45 -79.69 -51.88
N LYS A 167 44.66 -79.47 -51.28
CA LYS A 167 44.86 -78.43 -50.29
C LYS A 167 44.52 -77.05 -50.83
N SER A 168 44.90 -76.78 -52.10
CA SER A 168 44.59 -75.51 -52.78
C SER A 168 43.09 -75.21 -52.87
N ALA A 169 42.26 -76.26 -53.02
CA ALA A 169 40.75 -76.08 -52.97
C ALA A 169 40.26 -75.69 -51.63
N LEU A 170 40.85 -76.29 -50.55
CA LEU A 170 40.53 -75.92 -49.19
C LEU A 170 40.94 -74.49 -48.86
N ASP A 171 42.19 -74.12 -49.21
CA ASP A 171 42.75 -72.78 -48.97
C ASP A 171 41.95 -71.71 -49.72
N ALA A 172 41.45 -71.99 -50.94
CA ALA A 172 40.55 -71.07 -51.68
C ALA A 172 39.22 -70.81 -51.00
N GLU A 173 38.62 -71.84 -50.44
CA GLU A 173 37.34 -71.63 -49.67
C GLU A 173 37.61 -70.91 -48.36
N GLU A 174 38.75 -71.15 -47.70
CA GLU A 174 39.12 -70.43 -46.48
C GLU A 174 39.26 -68.93 -46.75
N GLN A 175 39.95 -68.57 -47.84
CA GLN A 175 40.08 -67.19 -48.29
C GLN A 175 38.71 -66.54 -48.53
N LYS A 176 37.75 -67.25 -49.16
CA LYS A 176 36.39 -66.72 -49.33
C LYS A 176 35.72 -66.41 -48.00
N VAL A 177 35.83 -67.30 -47.05
CA VAL A 177 35.22 -67.09 -45.70
C VAL A 177 35.85 -65.89 -45.01
N ILE A 178 37.17 -65.71 -45.10
CA ILE A 178 37.90 -64.54 -44.58
C ILE A 178 37.39 -63.24 -45.23
N LEU A 179 37.22 -63.18 -46.54
CA LEU A 179 36.67 -62.01 -47.21
C LEU A 179 35.20 -61.69 -46.83
N LEU A 180 34.40 -62.78 -46.73
CA LEU A 180 32.99 -62.59 -46.26
C LEU A 180 32.92 -62.10 -44.82
N ARG A 181 33.80 -62.56 -43.93
CA ARG A 181 33.88 -62.10 -42.53
C ARG A 181 34.36 -60.66 -42.48
N GLN A 182 35.37 -60.28 -43.26
CA GLN A 182 35.82 -58.90 -43.35
C GLN A 182 34.67 -57.93 -43.81
N SER A 183 33.89 -58.33 -44.83
CA SER A 183 32.75 -57.59 -45.31
C SER A 183 31.66 -57.44 -44.22
N LEU A 184 31.45 -58.49 -43.43
CA LEU A 184 30.51 -58.45 -42.30
C LEU A 184 30.99 -57.48 -41.22
N GLU A 185 32.27 -57.51 -40.83
CA GLU A 185 32.87 -56.62 -39.82
C GLU A 185 32.85 -55.18 -40.28
N ASP A 186 33.12 -54.85 -41.55
CA ASP A 186 33.01 -53.50 -42.10
C ASP A 186 31.59 -52.97 -41.98
N LEU A 187 30.56 -53.76 -42.33
CA LEU A 187 29.16 -53.36 -42.20
C LEU A 187 28.74 -53.19 -40.74
N GLN A 188 29.22 -54.05 -39.84
CA GLN A 188 29.00 -53.95 -38.42
C GLN A 188 29.64 -52.67 -37.86
N GLY A 189 30.84 -52.34 -38.25
CA GLY A 189 31.52 -51.07 -37.89
C GLY A 189 30.72 -49.82 -38.32
N ARG A 190 30.17 -49.89 -39.58
CA ARG A 190 29.26 -48.81 -40.05
C ARG A 190 27.99 -48.69 -39.19
N ILE A 191 27.34 -49.79 -38.88
CA ILE A 191 26.15 -49.82 -38.02
C ILE A 191 26.45 -49.16 -36.65
N ASN A 192 27.58 -49.53 -36.05
CA ASN A 192 27.96 -48.99 -34.74
C ASN A 192 28.22 -47.48 -34.78
N SER A 193 28.66 -46.92 -35.96
CA SER A 193 28.88 -45.47 -36.11
C SER A 193 27.60 -44.63 -36.22
N TYR A 194 26.47 -45.22 -36.60
CA TYR A 194 25.22 -44.50 -36.80
C TYR A 194 24.69 -43.86 -35.51
N GLU A 195 24.87 -44.48 -34.36
CA GLU A 195 24.40 -43.95 -33.06
C GLU A 195 25.12 -42.62 -32.77
N SER A 196 26.46 -42.57 -32.91
CA SER A 196 27.22 -41.33 -32.69
C SER A 196 26.83 -40.22 -33.69
N ARG A 197 26.62 -40.60 -34.99
CA ARG A 197 26.21 -39.67 -36.04
C ARG A 197 24.77 -39.15 -35.73
N ARG A 198 23.86 -40.00 -35.30
CA ARG A 198 22.49 -39.65 -34.90
C ARG A 198 22.50 -38.66 -33.72
N GLN A 199 23.29 -38.96 -32.67
CA GLN A 199 23.46 -38.09 -31.54
C GLN A 199 24.00 -36.68 -31.94
N SER A 200 24.96 -36.64 -32.88
CA SER A 200 25.49 -35.39 -33.41
C SER A 200 24.39 -34.57 -34.12
N ILE A 201 23.61 -35.24 -35.02
CA ILE A 201 22.53 -34.55 -35.77
C ILE A 201 21.42 -34.13 -34.84
N ASN A 202 21.00 -34.94 -33.80
CA ASN A 202 20.05 -34.54 -32.83
C ASN A 202 20.50 -33.30 -32.03
N SER A 203 21.78 -33.20 -31.72
CA SER A 203 22.35 -32.01 -31.10
C SER A 203 22.29 -30.76 -32.03
N GLN A 204 22.41 -30.95 -33.35
CA GLN A 204 22.23 -29.89 -34.33
C GLN A 204 20.75 -29.43 -34.39
N ILE A 205 19.82 -30.40 -34.43
CA ILE A 205 18.37 -30.12 -34.39
C ILE A 205 18.02 -29.33 -33.14
N ALA A 206 18.48 -29.77 -31.96
CA ALA A 206 18.20 -29.06 -30.70
C ALA A 206 18.74 -27.60 -30.74
N ARG A 207 19.92 -27.37 -31.30
CA ARG A 207 20.43 -25.98 -31.46
C ARG A 207 19.60 -25.17 -32.45
N ALA A 208 19.15 -25.76 -33.56
CA ALA A 208 18.33 -25.10 -34.54
C ALA A 208 16.92 -24.76 -33.97
N GLU A 209 16.33 -25.65 -33.17
CA GLU A 209 15.07 -25.39 -32.45
C GLU A 209 15.19 -24.22 -31.46
N GLN A 210 16.28 -24.14 -30.72
CA GLN A 210 16.56 -22.99 -29.85
C GLN A 210 16.74 -21.68 -30.64
N ALA A 211 17.35 -21.74 -31.82
CA ALA A 211 17.50 -20.57 -32.72
C ALA A 211 16.16 -20.08 -33.22
N VAL A 212 15.25 -20.98 -33.63
CA VAL A 212 13.87 -20.63 -34.00
C VAL A 212 13.14 -19.97 -32.84
N GLN A 213 13.14 -20.58 -31.67
CA GLN A 213 12.47 -20.03 -30.48
C GLN A 213 13.01 -18.64 -30.08
N ASN A 214 14.32 -18.44 -30.22
CA ASN A 214 14.90 -17.12 -29.99
C ASN A 214 14.43 -16.10 -31.02
N SER A 215 14.36 -16.45 -32.29
CA SER A 215 13.87 -15.57 -33.36
C SER A 215 12.38 -15.24 -33.18
N GLU A 216 11.54 -16.21 -32.78
CA GLU A 216 10.12 -16.00 -32.44
C GLU A 216 9.98 -15.02 -31.25
N THR A 217 10.79 -15.19 -30.22
CA THR A 217 10.78 -14.29 -29.04
C THR A 217 11.16 -12.86 -29.44
N ILE A 218 12.18 -12.71 -30.27
CA ILE A 218 12.62 -11.39 -30.77
C ILE A 218 11.53 -10.76 -31.66
N LEU A 219 10.87 -11.53 -32.51
CA LEU A 219 9.76 -11.09 -33.31
C LEU A 219 8.58 -10.65 -32.42
N GLY A 220 8.23 -11.41 -31.39
CA GLY A 220 7.20 -11.03 -30.41
C GLY A 220 7.48 -9.70 -29.73
N ARG A 221 8.76 -9.36 -29.48
CA ARG A 221 9.15 -8.08 -28.89
C ARG A 221 8.97 -6.87 -29.81
N THR A 222 8.64 -7.08 -31.08
CA THR A 222 8.29 -5.99 -32.00
C THR A 222 6.91 -5.43 -31.71
N GLU A 223 6.05 -6.16 -30.99
CA GLU A 223 4.72 -5.74 -30.55
C GLU A 223 4.74 -5.40 -29.07
N VAL A 224 4.49 -4.14 -28.76
CA VAL A 224 4.40 -3.66 -27.36
C VAL A 224 2.95 -3.55 -26.99
N SER A 225 2.51 -4.33 -25.98
CA SER A 225 1.14 -4.34 -25.46
C SER A 225 1.09 -3.89 -24.00
N LEU A 226 -0.10 -3.54 -23.53
CA LEU A 226 -0.34 -3.17 -22.13
C LEU A 226 -0.73 -4.42 -21.32
N PRO A 227 -0.07 -4.69 -20.17
CA PRO A 227 -0.40 -5.85 -19.33
C PRO A 227 -1.63 -5.64 -18.43
N PHE A 228 -2.18 -4.42 -18.35
CA PHE A 228 -3.35 -4.04 -17.56
C PHE A 228 -4.08 -2.87 -18.22
N ASP A 229 -5.32 -2.62 -17.78
CA ASP A 229 -6.10 -1.44 -18.19
C ASP A 229 -5.37 -0.18 -17.71
N ALA A 230 -4.90 0.61 -18.64
CA ALA A 230 -4.00 1.71 -18.33
C ALA A 230 -4.50 3.06 -18.84
N ARG A 231 -4.24 4.10 -18.06
CA ARG A 231 -4.32 5.47 -18.52
C ARG A 231 -2.94 5.91 -19.01
N ILE A 232 -2.91 6.49 -20.21
CA ILE A 232 -1.67 6.93 -20.84
C ILE A 232 -1.21 8.25 -20.21
N GLY A 233 0.02 8.27 -19.75
CA GLY A 233 0.68 9.47 -19.22
C GLY A 233 1.33 10.28 -20.34
N THR A 234 2.58 9.96 -20.66
CA THR A 234 3.34 10.63 -21.73
C THR A 234 3.60 9.66 -22.87
N VAL A 235 3.57 10.18 -24.10
CA VAL A 235 3.99 9.45 -25.32
C VAL A 235 5.21 10.17 -25.85
N SER A 236 6.29 9.42 -26.12
CA SER A 236 7.61 9.97 -26.44
C SER A 236 8.07 9.64 -27.86
N VAL A 237 7.22 9.04 -28.67
CA VAL A 237 7.58 8.57 -30.03
C VAL A 237 6.47 8.83 -31.03
N ASP A 238 6.87 8.94 -32.31
CA ASP A 238 5.97 9.14 -33.44
C ASP A 238 6.03 7.99 -34.45
N LYS A 239 4.93 7.80 -35.20
CA LYS A 239 4.88 6.81 -36.27
C LYS A 239 5.91 7.17 -37.35
N GLY A 240 6.71 6.18 -37.71
CA GLY A 240 7.77 6.32 -38.70
C GLY A 240 9.13 6.70 -38.13
N GLU A 241 9.21 6.98 -36.84
CA GLU A 241 10.46 7.22 -36.12
C GLU A 241 11.25 5.91 -35.96
N PHE A 242 12.59 6.01 -35.93
CA PHE A 242 13.47 4.90 -35.64
C PHE A 242 13.84 4.89 -34.15
N VAL A 243 13.63 3.74 -33.49
CA VAL A 243 13.93 3.54 -32.08
C VAL A 243 15.03 2.50 -31.90
N ALA A 244 15.89 2.74 -30.91
CA ALA A 244 16.88 1.77 -30.44
C ALA A 244 16.35 1.00 -29.21
N VAL A 245 16.97 -0.12 -28.89
CA VAL A 245 16.68 -0.88 -27.66
C VAL A 245 16.84 0.03 -26.45
N GLY A 246 15.87 0.03 -25.54
CA GLY A 246 15.83 0.86 -24.34
C GLY A 246 15.23 2.26 -24.53
N THR A 247 14.86 2.65 -25.75
CA THR A 247 14.16 3.93 -26.00
C THR A 247 12.80 3.91 -25.31
N LYS A 248 12.48 4.95 -24.50
CA LYS A 248 11.17 5.13 -23.88
C LYS A 248 10.14 5.46 -24.95
N LEU A 249 9.08 4.67 -25.01
CA LEU A 249 8.00 4.83 -25.98
C LEU A 249 6.83 5.61 -25.36
N PHE A 250 6.39 5.20 -24.18
CA PHE A 250 5.29 5.81 -23.46
C PHE A 250 5.39 5.55 -21.96
N GLU A 251 4.58 6.27 -21.19
CA GLU A 251 4.29 5.99 -19.78
C GLU A 251 2.81 5.68 -19.65
N ALA A 252 2.49 4.62 -18.92
CA ALA A 252 1.13 4.20 -18.65
C ALA A 252 0.97 3.94 -17.15
N VAL A 253 -0.19 4.26 -16.59
CA VAL A 253 -0.51 4.10 -15.17
C VAL A 253 -1.73 3.21 -15.00
N ASP A 254 -1.68 2.33 -14.01
CA ASP A 254 -2.79 1.45 -13.67
C ASP A 254 -4.00 2.26 -13.15
N LEU A 255 -5.20 1.82 -13.53
CA LEU A 255 -6.46 2.43 -13.11
C LEU A 255 -7.00 1.89 -11.79
N LYS A 256 -6.52 0.74 -11.33
CA LYS A 256 -7.08 0.00 -10.18
C LYS A 256 -6.70 0.59 -8.84
N GLY A 257 -5.64 1.39 -8.77
CA GLY A 257 -5.21 1.91 -7.48
C GLY A 257 -4.31 3.13 -7.56
N VAL A 258 -4.39 3.94 -6.51
CA VAL A 258 -3.43 5.02 -6.26
C VAL A 258 -2.87 4.89 -4.85
N GLU A 259 -1.66 5.34 -4.69
CA GLU A 259 -0.97 5.44 -3.40
C GLU A 259 -0.75 6.89 -3.02
N ILE A 260 -0.80 7.18 -1.74
CA ILE A 260 -0.52 8.50 -1.19
C ILE A 260 0.49 8.32 -0.05
N THR A 261 1.66 8.90 -0.20
CA THR A 261 2.65 8.93 0.88
C THR A 261 2.36 10.12 1.77
N ALA A 262 1.58 9.88 2.82
CA ALA A 262 1.19 10.88 3.80
C ALA A 262 2.32 11.13 4.80
N GLN A 263 2.78 12.37 4.93
CA GLN A 263 3.88 12.77 5.79
C GLN A 263 3.41 13.02 7.22
N LEU A 264 3.88 12.22 8.17
CA LEU A 264 3.58 12.36 9.60
C LEU A 264 4.80 12.82 10.38
N SER A 265 4.61 13.76 11.30
CA SER A 265 5.65 14.08 12.27
C SER A 265 5.82 12.94 13.28
N MET A 266 7.01 12.79 13.85
CA MET A 266 7.28 11.76 14.88
C MET A 266 6.37 11.92 16.11
N ASP A 267 5.99 13.17 16.46
CA ASP A 267 5.04 13.43 17.54
C ASP A 267 3.63 12.94 17.21
N SER A 268 3.17 13.15 15.97
CA SER A 268 1.89 12.62 15.50
C SER A 268 1.86 11.10 15.51
N MET A 269 2.96 10.46 15.08
CA MET A 269 3.07 9.00 15.11
C MET A 269 3.04 8.48 16.56
N ARG A 270 3.73 9.13 17.50
CA ARG A 270 3.69 8.78 18.91
C ARG A 270 2.27 8.86 19.46
N LYS A 271 1.53 9.94 19.18
CA LYS A 271 0.12 10.12 19.60
C LYS A 271 -0.79 9.05 19.04
N LEU A 272 -0.54 8.60 17.80
CA LEU A 272 -1.32 7.54 17.16
C LEU A 272 -1.15 6.20 17.88
N VAL A 273 0.08 5.90 18.29
CA VAL A 273 0.47 4.58 18.82
C VAL A 273 0.33 4.49 20.35
N SER A 274 0.39 5.61 21.09
CA SER A 274 0.50 5.64 22.56
C SER A 274 -0.68 5.01 23.32
N HIS A 275 -1.81 4.81 22.68
CA HIS A 275 -3.05 4.25 23.30
C HIS A 275 -3.48 2.93 22.65
N MET A 276 -2.62 2.30 21.86
CA MET A 276 -2.93 1.04 21.17
C MET A 276 -2.48 -0.14 22.02
N GLU A 277 -3.41 -1.02 22.39
CA GLU A 277 -3.09 -2.29 23.05
C GLU A 277 -2.28 -3.19 22.08
N GLY A 278 -1.17 -3.74 22.57
CA GLY A 278 -0.33 -4.67 21.79
C GLY A 278 0.80 -4.04 20.98
N VAL A 279 1.07 -2.75 21.13
CA VAL A 279 2.32 -2.15 20.66
C VAL A 279 3.42 -2.53 21.65
N PRO A 280 4.53 -3.17 21.21
CA PRO A 280 5.63 -3.50 22.09
C PRO A 280 6.16 -2.26 22.82
N ALA A 281 6.47 -2.39 24.11
CA ALA A 281 7.10 -1.33 24.89
C ALA A 281 8.36 -0.83 24.17
N ALA A 282 8.69 0.46 24.36
CA ALA A 282 9.82 1.13 23.71
C ALA A 282 11.09 0.26 23.70
N GLY A 283 11.46 -0.25 22.53
CA GLY A 283 12.66 -1.07 22.32
C GLY A 283 12.51 -2.29 21.42
N GLU A 284 11.30 -2.79 21.16
CA GLU A 284 11.12 -3.85 20.19
C GLU A 284 10.77 -3.27 18.80
N PRO A 285 11.52 -3.63 17.76
CA PRO A 285 11.26 -3.09 16.42
C PRO A 285 9.94 -3.61 15.86
N ILE A 286 9.00 -2.71 15.62
CA ILE A 286 7.71 -2.96 14.93
C ILE A 286 7.91 -3.52 13.50
N ILE A 287 9.14 -3.46 12.99
CA ILE A 287 9.49 -3.60 11.57
C ILE A 287 9.72 -5.05 11.12
N HIS A 288 9.89 -6.03 12.03
CA HIS A 288 10.38 -7.37 11.65
C HIS A 288 9.36 -8.50 11.54
N THR A 289 8.07 -8.23 11.62
CA THR A 289 7.09 -9.29 11.44
C THR A 289 6.24 -9.00 10.22
N GLY A 290 6.39 -9.82 9.17
CA GLY A 290 5.79 -9.70 7.84
C GLY A 290 4.25 -9.78 7.76
N GLY A 291 3.55 -9.05 8.61
CA GLY A 291 2.11 -8.81 8.51
C GLY A 291 1.84 -7.38 8.04
N ARG A 292 0.75 -7.18 7.33
CA ARG A 292 0.31 -5.83 6.96
C ARG A 292 0.12 -5.00 8.22
N ILE A 293 0.73 -3.83 8.28
CA ILE A 293 0.67 -2.91 9.44
C ILE A 293 -0.78 -2.60 9.82
N ASN A 294 -1.66 -2.53 8.82
CA ASN A 294 -3.10 -2.30 9.05
C ASN A 294 -3.75 -3.40 9.91
N ASP A 295 -3.37 -4.67 9.72
CA ASP A 295 -3.97 -5.80 10.45
C ASP A 295 -3.55 -5.81 11.94
N ARG A 296 -2.45 -5.15 12.28
CA ARG A 296 -1.96 -5.00 13.65
C ARG A 296 -2.46 -3.74 14.33
N LEU A 297 -2.48 -2.64 13.60
CA LEU A 297 -2.82 -1.33 14.15
C LEU A 297 -4.31 -1.00 14.04
N ASN A 298 -5.07 -1.77 13.27
CA ASN A 298 -6.51 -1.60 13.04
C ASN A 298 -6.89 -0.12 12.78
N LEU A 299 -6.06 0.56 11.96
CA LEU A 299 -6.25 1.96 11.61
C LEU A 299 -7.32 2.08 10.52
N SER A 300 -8.26 2.97 10.69
CA SER A 300 -9.13 3.40 9.61
C SER A 300 -8.60 4.69 8.98
N THR A 301 -8.60 4.75 7.66
CA THR A 301 -8.06 5.91 6.93
C THR A 301 -9.04 6.40 5.88
N SER A 302 -9.08 7.71 5.70
CA SER A 302 -9.82 8.33 4.61
C SER A 302 -9.01 9.43 3.96
N VAL A 303 -9.15 9.56 2.64
CA VAL A 303 -8.50 10.60 1.84
C VAL A 303 -9.51 11.66 1.46
N ARG A 304 -9.12 12.91 1.50
CA ARG A 304 -9.92 14.06 1.04
C ARG A 304 -9.07 15.06 0.29
N LEU A 305 -9.68 15.78 -0.62
CA LEU A 305 -9.02 16.91 -1.31
C LEU A 305 -8.79 18.07 -0.33
N THR A 306 -7.65 18.77 -0.49
CA THR A 306 -7.33 19.95 0.29
C THR A 306 -7.94 21.23 -0.29
N ASN A 307 -8.20 21.24 -1.59
CA ASN A 307 -8.68 22.41 -2.33
C ASN A 307 -10.05 22.16 -2.97
N GLY A 308 -10.99 23.07 -2.75
CA GLY A 308 -12.15 23.34 -3.59
C GLY A 308 -13.43 22.54 -3.36
N MET A 309 -13.41 21.32 -2.79
CA MET A 309 -14.62 20.55 -2.52
C MET A 309 -14.50 19.76 -1.22
N PRO A 310 -15.04 20.27 -0.12
CA PRO A 310 -14.88 19.64 1.21
C PRO A 310 -15.60 18.28 1.38
N MET A 311 -16.40 17.85 0.40
CA MET A 311 -17.24 16.66 0.54
C MET A 311 -16.71 15.39 -0.17
N ALA A 312 -15.70 15.49 -1.03
CA ALA A 312 -15.16 14.30 -1.69
C ALA A 312 -14.19 13.56 -0.76
N THR A 313 -14.61 12.41 -0.28
CA THR A 313 -13.78 11.50 0.53
C THR A 313 -13.70 10.14 -0.13
N TRP A 314 -12.55 9.50 -0.01
CA TRP A 314 -12.29 8.13 -0.43
C TRP A 314 -11.87 7.32 0.78
N GLU A 315 -12.43 6.13 0.91
CA GLU A 315 -11.92 5.15 1.85
C GLU A 315 -10.52 4.73 1.41
N ALA A 316 -9.62 4.62 2.37
CA ALA A 316 -8.25 4.23 2.11
C ALA A 316 -7.80 3.19 3.12
N ARG A 317 -6.77 2.45 2.77
CA ARG A 317 -6.14 1.48 3.68
C ARG A 317 -4.66 1.79 3.83
N VAL A 318 -4.13 1.57 5.01
CA VAL A 318 -2.69 1.66 5.24
C VAL A 318 -2.02 0.46 4.56
N LEU A 319 -1.06 0.73 3.68
CA LEU A 319 -0.30 -0.30 2.98
C LEU A 319 1.01 -0.59 3.70
N ARG A 320 1.77 0.46 4.01
CA ARG A 320 3.11 0.35 4.62
C ARG A 320 3.54 1.68 5.24
N ILE A 321 4.52 1.62 6.10
CA ILE A 321 5.30 2.79 6.53
C ILE A 321 6.53 2.88 5.62
N SER A 322 6.95 4.10 5.27
CA SER A 322 8.19 4.33 4.54
C SER A 322 9.39 3.80 5.33
N ASP A 323 10.37 3.26 4.64
CA ASP A 323 11.62 2.77 5.22
C ASP A 323 12.60 3.88 5.58
N SER A 324 12.32 5.12 5.18
CA SER A 324 13.16 6.28 5.38
C SER A 324 12.40 7.46 5.97
N ILE A 325 13.10 8.25 6.77
CA ILE A 325 12.62 9.52 7.32
C ILE A 325 13.08 10.64 6.40
N ASP A 326 12.18 11.54 6.02
CA ASP A 326 12.58 12.80 5.38
C ASP A 326 13.40 13.62 6.38
N ALA A 327 14.73 13.66 6.18
CA ALA A 327 15.65 14.31 7.08
C ALA A 327 15.43 15.83 7.17
N THR A 328 14.89 16.45 6.11
CA THR A 328 14.63 17.89 6.05
C THR A 328 13.39 18.27 6.85
N ARG A 329 12.33 17.45 6.77
CA ARG A 329 11.05 17.70 7.44
C ARG A 329 10.91 16.95 8.76
N GLN A 330 11.80 16.00 9.05
CA GLN A 330 11.71 15.06 10.18
C GLN A 330 10.36 14.34 10.23
N THR A 331 9.88 13.92 9.06
CA THR A 331 8.60 13.21 8.92
C THR A 331 8.81 11.79 8.45
N LEU A 332 7.90 10.92 8.88
CA LEU A 332 7.79 9.54 8.44
C LEU A 332 6.66 9.44 7.41
N GLY A 333 6.91 8.77 6.30
CA GLY A 333 5.90 8.52 5.28
C GLY A 333 5.00 7.35 5.67
N LEU A 334 3.69 7.57 5.75
CA LEU A 334 2.68 6.52 5.81
C LEU A 334 2.05 6.38 4.43
N VAL A 335 2.27 5.24 3.79
CA VAL A 335 1.70 4.98 2.46
C VAL A 335 0.31 4.40 2.63
N VAL A 336 -0.68 5.11 2.09
CA VAL A 336 -2.07 4.67 2.04
C VAL A 336 -2.50 4.43 0.61
N GLY A 337 -3.26 3.35 0.39
CA GLY A 337 -3.82 2.99 -0.91
C GLY A 337 -5.31 3.32 -0.99
N VAL A 338 -5.73 3.80 -2.15
CA VAL A 338 -7.14 3.94 -2.51
C VAL A 338 -7.40 3.04 -3.70
N ASP A 339 -8.31 2.10 -3.56
CA ASP A 339 -8.72 1.21 -4.63
C ASP A 339 -9.78 1.89 -5.50
N ASP A 340 -9.75 1.60 -6.80
CA ASP A 340 -10.70 2.06 -7.82
C ASP A 340 -10.96 3.59 -7.79
N PRO A 341 -9.90 4.42 -7.86
CA PRO A 341 -10.00 5.87 -7.72
C PRO A 341 -10.82 6.54 -8.82
N TYR A 342 -11.05 5.82 -9.92
CA TYR A 342 -11.85 6.24 -11.08
C TYR A 342 -13.30 5.74 -11.01
N GLU A 343 -13.62 4.79 -10.13
CA GLU A 343 -14.99 4.39 -9.87
C GLU A 343 -15.74 5.43 -9.03
N LYS A 344 -17.07 5.45 -9.13
CA LYS A 344 -17.92 6.35 -8.36
C LYS A 344 -17.61 7.85 -8.58
N ILE A 345 -17.15 8.21 -9.76
CA ILE A 345 -16.99 9.63 -10.16
C ILE A 345 -18.37 10.28 -10.16
N ILE A 346 -18.50 11.41 -9.45
CA ILE A 346 -19.69 12.24 -9.46
C ILE A 346 -19.26 13.62 -9.97
N PRO A 347 -19.64 13.97 -11.22
CA PRO A 347 -19.29 15.28 -11.77
C PRO A 347 -19.68 16.43 -10.83
N GLY A 348 -18.75 17.34 -10.56
CA GLY A 348 -18.96 18.46 -9.66
C GLY A 348 -18.93 18.13 -8.15
N LYS A 349 -18.89 16.84 -7.74
CA LYS A 349 -18.86 16.44 -6.33
C LYS A 349 -17.66 15.55 -5.97
N ARG A 350 -17.34 14.57 -6.79
CA ARG A 350 -16.26 13.61 -6.54
C ARG A 350 -15.45 13.36 -7.82
N PRO A 351 -14.35 14.11 -8.04
CA PRO A 351 -13.47 13.88 -9.17
C PRO A 351 -12.66 12.59 -8.96
N PRO A 352 -12.03 12.01 -10.02
CA PRO A 352 -11.07 10.94 -9.84
C PRO A 352 -9.82 11.44 -9.12
N LEU A 353 -9.14 10.55 -8.40
CA LEU A 353 -7.81 10.84 -7.85
C LEU A 353 -6.75 10.62 -8.93
N ILE A 354 -6.19 11.69 -9.44
CA ILE A 354 -5.16 11.65 -10.49
C ILE A 354 -3.78 11.99 -9.92
N LYS A 355 -2.74 11.48 -10.57
CA LYS A 355 -1.32 11.73 -10.27
C LYS A 355 -1.06 13.23 -10.04
N GLY A 356 -0.39 13.55 -8.95
CA GLY A 356 0.01 14.92 -8.60
C GLY A 356 -1.02 15.71 -7.78
N MET A 357 -2.23 15.19 -7.56
CA MET A 357 -3.18 15.84 -6.65
C MET A 357 -2.65 15.86 -5.22
N TYR A 358 -2.74 17.00 -4.55
CA TYR A 358 -2.40 17.14 -3.14
C TYR A 358 -3.62 16.85 -2.26
N THR A 359 -3.47 15.89 -1.35
CA THR A 359 -4.57 15.37 -0.54
C THR A 359 -4.24 15.41 0.95
N ALA A 360 -5.29 15.46 1.76
CA ALA A 360 -5.22 15.22 3.18
C ALA A 360 -5.67 13.78 3.48
N VAL A 361 -4.88 13.08 4.25
CA VAL A 361 -5.16 11.73 4.73
C VAL A 361 -5.51 11.83 6.21
N ASP A 362 -6.74 11.52 6.54
CA ASP A 362 -7.21 11.43 7.93
C ASP A 362 -7.05 9.99 8.41
N ILE A 363 -6.29 9.81 9.48
CA ILE A 363 -5.95 8.53 10.09
C ILE A 363 -6.59 8.47 11.45
N PHE A 364 -7.36 7.43 11.71
CA PHE A 364 -8.09 7.22 12.97
C PHE A 364 -7.52 5.98 13.66
N ALA A 365 -7.12 6.15 14.92
CA ALA A 365 -6.77 5.02 15.78
C ALA A 365 -8.05 4.30 16.26
N PRO A 366 -7.96 3.03 16.67
CA PRO A 366 -9.04 2.34 17.34
C PRO A 366 -9.56 3.16 18.51
N ALA A 367 -10.90 3.16 18.69
CA ALA A 367 -11.51 3.89 19.79
C ALA A 367 -11.18 3.23 21.14
N TYR A 368 -10.81 4.05 22.13
CA TYR A 368 -10.57 3.62 23.51
C TYR A 368 -11.40 4.46 24.47
N PRO A 369 -11.76 3.95 25.65
CA PRO A 369 -12.51 4.71 26.64
C PRO A 369 -11.65 5.83 27.22
N ALA A 370 -12.10 7.09 27.06
CA ALA A 370 -11.41 8.27 27.55
C ALA A 370 -12.35 9.24 28.25
N MET A 371 -11.84 9.98 29.24
CA MET A 371 -12.55 11.08 29.87
C MET A 371 -12.41 12.31 28.96
N VAL A 372 -13.50 12.67 28.27
CA VAL A 372 -13.49 13.74 27.27
C VAL A 372 -14.36 14.90 27.72
N VAL A 373 -13.80 16.09 27.64
CA VAL A 373 -14.53 17.35 27.89
C VAL A 373 -14.34 18.31 26.71
N PRO A 374 -15.30 19.22 26.46
CA PRO A 374 -15.10 20.24 25.45
C PRO A 374 -14.02 21.23 25.88
N ARG A 375 -13.25 21.71 24.93
CA ARG A 375 -12.16 22.69 25.18
C ARG A 375 -12.64 23.92 25.92
N LYS A 376 -13.87 24.39 25.66
CA LYS A 376 -14.51 25.53 26.35
C LYS A 376 -14.72 25.31 27.82
N ALA A 377 -14.71 24.08 28.34
CA ALA A 377 -14.86 23.77 29.75
C ALA A 377 -13.56 23.87 30.56
N VAL A 378 -12.40 23.98 29.86
CA VAL A 378 -11.08 24.01 30.49
C VAL A 378 -10.50 25.43 30.41
N HIS A 379 -10.31 26.06 31.55
CA HIS A 379 -9.80 27.42 31.71
C HIS A 379 -8.43 27.41 32.39
N GLN A 380 -7.37 27.63 31.66
CA GLN A 380 -5.97 27.66 32.21
C GLN A 380 -5.61 26.42 33.02
N GLY A 381 -5.97 25.22 32.52
CA GLY A 381 -5.70 23.94 33.23
C GLY A 381 -6.64 23.67 34.41
N ARG A 382 -7.77 24.37 34.50
CA ARG A 382 -8.81 24.16 35.55
C ARG A 382 -10.15 23.93 34.90
N VAL A 383 -10.98 23.16 35.54
CA VAL A 383 -12.40 22.95 35.21
C VAL A 383 -13.31 23.44 36.33
N TYR A 384 -14.50 23.82 35.95
CA TYR A 384 -15.54 24.21 36.89
C TYR A 384 -16.53 23.07 37.02
N ILE A 385 -16.77 22.62 38.27
CA ILE A 385 -17.63 21.51 38.60
C ILE A 385 -18.80 22.06 39.42
N ALA A 386 -20.04 21.64 39.12
CA ALA A 386 -21.19 21.83 39.96
C ALA A 386 -21.27 20.67 40.95
N ASN A 387 -20.94 20.90 42.23
CA ASN A 387 -20.96 19.86 43.24
C ASN A 387 -22.42 19.41 43.57
N ASN A 388 -22.56 18.46 44.51
CA ASN A 388 -23.87 17.92 44.87
C ASN A 388 -24.81 18.95 45.48
N GLU A 389 -24.30 20.03 46.05
CA GLU A 389 -25.05 21.15 46.62
C GLU A 389 -25.37 22.25 45.60
N ASN A 390 -25.08 22.01 44.31
CA ASN A 390 -25.15 22.99 43.23
C ASN A 390 -24.32 24.24 43.49
N ARG A 391 -23.11 24.07 44.03
CA ARG A 391 -22.13 25.13 44.22
C ARG A 391 -20.93 24.92 43.29
N LEU A 392 -20.30 26.02 42.90
CA LEU A 392 -19.11 26.01 42.05
C LEU A 392 -17.91 25.48 42.82
N GLU A 393 -17.26 24.46 42.25
CA GLU A 393 -15.95 23.95 42.66
C GLU A 393 -14.94 24.15 41.51
N ILE A 394 -13.78 24.73 41.83
CA ILE A 394 -12.68 24.93 40.85
C ILE A 394 -11.65 23.84 41.08
N ARG A 395 -11.41 23.04 40.05
CA ARG A 395 -10.47 21.93 40.16
C ARG A 395 -9.42 21.97 39.06
N SER A 396 -8.15 21.70 39.40
CA SER A 396 -7.05 21.56 38.41
C SER A 396 -7.17 20.23 37.71
N VAL A 397 -6.93 20.23 36.38
CA VAL A 397 -6.97 19.02 35.56
C VAL A 397 -5.70 18.88 34.75
N GLU A 398 -5.34 17.64 34.48
CA GLU A 398 -4.23 17.30 33.63
C GLU A 398 -4.73 16.88 32.26
N VAL A 399 -4.34 17.62 31.21
CA VAL A 399 -4.79 17.38 29.83
C VAL A 399 -3.80 16.45 29.15
N LEU A 400 -4.28 15.28 28.73
CA LEU A 400 -3.50 14.28 28.00
C LEU A 400 -3.37 14.62 26.51
N LEU A 401 -4.49 15.00 25.89
CA LEU A 401 -4.57 15.25 24.44
C LEU A 401 -5.60 16.34 24.13
N ILE A 402 -5.27 17.16 23.12
CA ILE A 402 -6.21 18.16 22.55
C ILE A 402 -6.47 17.75 21.10
N GLN A 403 -7.73 17.57 20.74
CA GLN A 403 -8.15 17.26 19.38
C GLN A 403 -9.34 18.11 18.96
N GLY A 404 -9.08 19.14 18.14
CA GLY A 404 -10.09 20.10 17.73
C GLY A 404 -10.67 20.88 18.92
N ASP A 405 -11.95 20.72 19.15
CA ASP A 405 -12.72 21.32 20.26
C ASP A 405 -12.89 20.39 21.48
N LEU A 406 -12.23 19.24 21.48
CA LEU A 406 -12.26 18.24 22.55
C LEU A 406 -10.91 18.16 23.26
N MET A 407 -10.96 17.89 24.57
CA MET A 407 -9.80 17.59 25.40
C MET A 407 -9.98 16.26 26.11
N VAL A 408 -8.99 15.42 26.07
CA VAL A 408 -8.89 14.19 26.85
C VAL A 408 -8.20 14.51 28.16
N ILE A 409 -8.82 14.18 29.28
CA ILE A 409 -8.32 14.45 30.64
C ILE A 409 -7.75 13.16 31.23
N SER A 410 -6.53 13.22 31.78
CA SER A 410 -5.88 12.10 32.45
C SER A 410 -6.23 12.05 33.94
N SER A 411 -6.38 13.21 34.59
CA SER A 411 -6.68 13.29 36.02
C SER A 411 -7.38 14.60 36.38
N GLY A 412 -8.08 14.61 37.52
CA GLY A 412 -8.74 15.81 38.07
C GLY A 412 -10.25 15.87 37.88
N ILE A 413 -10.87 14.90 37.20
CA ILE A 413 -12.32 14.78 37.04
C ILE A 413 -12.71 13.33 37.33
N ASP A 414 -13.70 13.12 38.19
CA ASP A 414 -14.25 11.80 38.48
C ASP A 414 -15.51 11.49 37.64
N GLN A 415 -15.72 10.19 37.42
CA GLN A 415 -16.91 9.75 36.66
C GLN A 415 -18.20 10.13 37.38
N GLY A 416 -19.11 10.77 36.65
CA GLY A 416 -20.40 11.20 37.17
C GLY A 416 -20.45 12.67 37.61
N GLU A 417 -19.32 13.35 37.67
CA GLU A 417 -19.28 14.77 38.02
C GLU A 417 -19.88 15.66 36.94
N ARG A 418 -20.44 16.78 37.35
CA ARG A 418 -21.09 17.74 36.44
C ARG A 418 -20.14 18.87 36.10
N VAL A 419 -19.55 18.78 34.92
CA VAL A 419 -18.60 19.79 34.38
C VAL A 419 -19.34 20.91 33.70
N ILE A 420 -19.07 22.15 34.11
CA ILE A 420 -19.71 23.35 33.57
C ILE A 420 -19.07 23.69 32.20
N ILE A 421 -19.95 23.94 31.23
CA ILE A 421 -19.55 24.31 29.85
C ILE A 421 -19.92 25.73 29.45
N THR A 422 -20.60 26.44 30.35
CA THR A 422 -20.99 27.84 30.21
C THR A 422 -19.86 28.73 30.74
N ASP A 423 -19.56 29.79 30.03
CA ASP A 423 -18.60 30.78 30.49
C ASP A 423 -19.15 31.58 31.68
N LEU A 424 -18.41 31.58 32.78
CA LEU A 424 -18.80 32.20 34.04
C LEU A 424 -17.98 33.48 34.31
N ILE A 425 -18.65 34.61 34.51
CA ILE A 425 -18.03 35.87 34.91
C ILE A 425 -18.92 36.57 35.94
N PRO A 426 -18.44 36.87 37.12
CA PRO A 426 -17.20 36.46 37.75
C PRO A 426 -17.23 34.98 38.21
N VAL A 427 -16.05 34.35 38.33
CA VAL A 427 -15.87 33.01 38.87
C VAL A 427 -15.53 33.13 40.35
N ILE A 428 -16.40 32.65 41.23
CA ILE A 428 -16.23 32.68 42.67
C ILE A 428 -16.45 31.29 43.23
N GLU A 429 -15.43 30.73 43.86
CA GLU A 429 -15.53 29.42 44.54
C GLU A 429 -16.72 29.38 45.50
N GLY A 430 -17.51 28.30 45.47
CA GLY A 430 -18.69 28.12 46.33
C GLY A 430 -19.93 28.91 45.93
N MET A 431 -19.93 29.69 44.84
CA MET A 431 -21.13 30.41 44.39
C MET A 431 -22.28 29.45 44.04
N PRO A 432 -23.55 29.81 44.36
CA PRO A 432 -24.70 28.99 44.03
C PRO A 432 -24.99 28.97 42.53
N LEU A 433 -25.33 27.78 42.01
CA LEU A 433 -25.57 27.54 40.60
C LEU A 433 -26.99 27.00 40.35
N GLN A 434 -27.56 27.39 39.20
CA GLN A 434 -28.72 26.75 38.64
C GLN A 434 -28.31 25.86 37.49
N VAL A 435 -28.28 24.55 37.72
CA VAL A 435 -27.71 23.57 36.80
C VAL A 435 -28.71 23.17 35.72
N ILE A 436 -28.32 23.22 34.45
CA ILE A 436 -29.07 22.82 33.27
C ILE A 436 -28.26 21.75 32.55
N ASN A 437 -28.81 20.56 32.33
CA ASN A 437 -28.11 19.47 31.63
C ASN A 437 -28.12 19.72 30.12
N ALA A 438 -26.94 19.75 29.51
CA ALA A 438 -26.74 19.96 28.07
C ALA A 438 -26.75 18.63 27.29
N THR A 439 -27.85 17.88 27.32
CA THR A 439 -27.96 16.52 26.79
C THR A 439 -27.71 16.44 25.29
N GLU A 440 -28.16 17.40 24.50
CA GLU A 440 -27.90 17.41 23.05
C GLU A 440 -26.44 17.66 22.75
N PHE A 441 -25.79 18.54 23.50
CA PHE A 441 -24.36 18.78 23.39
C PHE A 441 -23.52 17.51 23.72
N GLU A 442 -23.95 16.75 24.76
CA GLU A 442 -23.31 15.47 25.10
C GLU A 442 -23.40 14.44 23.97
N LYS A 443 -24.56 14.36 23.30
CA LYS A 443 -24.72 13.46 22.13
C LYS A 443 -23.83 13.86 20.98
N GLU A 444 -23.76 15.15 20.69
CA GLU A 444 -22.90 15.65 19.60
C GLU A 444 -21.43 15.48 19.93
N MET A 445 -21.04 15.73 21.18
CA MET A 445 -19.65 15.49 21.66
C MET A 445 -19.25 14.02 21.50
N LYS A 446 -20.13 13.05 21.80
CA LYS A 446 -19.88 11.62 21.61
C LYS A 446 -19.62 11.28 20.14
N LYS A 447 -20.43 11.81 19.22
CA LYS A 447 -20.22 11.59 17.78
C LYS A 447 -18.87 12.14 17.30
N ARG A 448 -18.53 13.37 17.74
CA ARG A 448 -17.24 13.98 17.42
C ARG A 448 -16.05 13.22 18.01
N ALA A 449 -16.20 12.64 19.21
CA ALA A 449 -15.16 11.87 19.89
C ALA A 449 -14.77 10.59 19.12
N VAL A 450 -15.71 9.97 18.42
CA VAL A 450 -15.47 8.77 17.58
C VAL A 450 -15.05 9.15 16.15
N GLY A 451 -15.08 10.44 15.81
CA GLY A 451 -14.68 10.91 14.46
C GLY A 451 -15.84 10.94 13.46
N GLU A 452 -17.08 10.68 13.86
CA GLU A 452 -18.24 10.92 13.00
C GLU A 452 -18.38 12.43 12.72
N ARG A 453 -18.42 12.80 11.44
CA ARG A 453 -18.73 14.18 11.07
C ARG A 453 -20.17 14.47 11.39
N VAL A 454 -20.41 15.37 12.33
CA VAL A 454 -21.73 16.01 12.48
C VAL A 454 -21.88 16.88 11.23
N GLY A 455 -22.87 16.57 10.41
CA GLY A 455 -23.15 17.33 9.19
C GLY A 455 -23.41 18.80 9.54
N GLY A 456 -22.64 19.70 8.94
CA GLY A 456 -22.94 21.11 8.86
C GLY A 456 -23.72 21.37 7.60
#